data_271755b1f3103ac56fa3b9fac5e41a20
#
_entry.id   271755b1f3103ac56fa3b9fac5e41a20
#
_cell.length_a   1.000
_cell.length_b   1.000
_cell.length_c   1.000
_cell.angle_alpha   90.00
_cell.angle_beta   90.00
_cell.angle_gamma   90.00
#
_symmetry.space_group_name_H-M   'P 1'
#
loop_
_entity.id
_entity.type
_entity.pdbx_description
1 polymer ?
#
loop_
_entity_poly.entity_id
_entity_poly.type
_entity_poly.pdbx_seq_one_letter_code
_entity_poly.pdbx_strand_id
1 'polypeptide(L)'
;MSRALIIGAGGVAGVVIHKCCQNSEVFTDICIASRTKSKCDKFKEELQDKTKTNITTAQVNADNVPELVALMKEYKPDICINVALPYQDIHIMDACLECKVDYVDTANYEPEDTAKFEYKWQWAYRERFEKAGITALLGSGFDPGVTGVFCAYAQKHYFDEINYIDILDCNGGDHGYPFATNFNPEINIREVSAKGSYIQDGKWVETEPMEIKRVYNFDQVGEKDMYLLHHEELESLALNIKGIKRIRFFMTFGQSYLTHLKCLEDVGMTSIEPIDFEGKKIVPLQFLKAVLPDPASLGPRTKGKTNIGCIFQGKKDGKDKTYYVYNVCDHQECYKEVGSQAISYTTGVPAMIGAMMILTGKWKKPGVHNIEEFDPDPFMDALNKWGLPWTENFDPVLVD
;
A
#
# COMPACT_ATOMS: atom_id res chain seq x y z
N MET A 1 -4.96 -25.72 -9.04
CA MET A 1 -6.05 -24.95 -8.40
C MET A 1 -5.41 -24.18 -7.27
N SER A 2 -5.55 -22.87 -7.27
CA SER A 2 -4.95 -22.06 -6.20
C SER A 2 -6.05 -21.44 -5.33
N ARG A 3 -5.85 -21.48 -4.03
CA ARG A 3 -6.79 -21.03 -3.00
C ARG A 3 -6.21 -19.82 -2.29
N ALA A 4 -6.86 -18.67 -2.36
CA ALA A 4 -6.43 -17.48 -1.66
C ALA A 4 -7.38 -17.13 -0.51
N LEU A 5 -6.81 -16.83 0.67
CA LEU A 5 -7.53 -16.25 1.80
C LEU A 5 -7.28 -14.74 1.79
N ILE A 6 -8.33 -13.95 1.69
CA ILE A 6 -8.25 -12.48 1.71
C ILE A 6 -8.75 -12.00 3.07
N ILE A 7 -7.88 -11.38 3.86
CA ILE A 7 -8.22 -10.81 5.16
C ILE A 7 -8.45 -9.30 5.00
N GLY A 8 -9.70 -8.90 5.15
CA GLY A 8 -10.17 -7.53 4.97
C GLY A 8 -11.43 -7.45 4.11
N ALA A 9 -12.25 -6.41 4.31
CA ALA A 9 -13.46 -6.14 3.54
C ALA A 9 -13.71 -4.63 3.38
N GLY A 10 -12.63 -3.86 3.26
CA GLY A 10 -12.63 -2.41 2.98
C GLY A 10 -12.48 -2.10 1.49
N GLY A 11 -12.18 -0.84 1.16
CA GLY A 11 -12.02 -0.38 -0.23
C GLY A 11 -10.92 -1.11 -1.00
N VAL A 12 -9.73 -1.26 -0.40
CA VAL A 12 -8.60 -2.00 -1.00
C VAL A 12 -8.97 -3.48 -1.19
N ALA A 13 -9.57 -4.11 -0.16
CA ALA A 13 -10.02 -5.49 -0.25
C ALA A 13 -11.02 -5.68 -1.40
N GLY A 14 -11.93 -4.73 -1.61
CA GLY A 14 -12.87 -4.76 -2.74
C GLY A 14 -12.15 -4.85 -4.08
N VAL A 15 -11.10 -4.05 -4.29
CA VAL A 15 -10.28 -4.11 -5.51
C VAL A 15 -9.59 -5.47 -5.66
N VAL A 16 -8.94 -5.96 -4.59
CA VAL A 16 -8.26 -7.27 -4.59
C VAL A 16 -9.23 -8.39 -4.97
N ILE A 17 -10.43 -8.40 -4.36
CA ILE A 17 -11.47 -9.40 -4.62
C ILE A 17 -11.90 -9.36 -6.10
N HIS A 18 -12.21 -8.16 -6.63
CA HIS A 18 -12.58 -7.99 -8.03
C HIS A 18 -11.47 -8.47 -8.97
N LYS A 19 -10.21 -8.10 -8.71
CA LYS A 19 -9.06 -8.49 -9.54
C LYS A 19 -8.76 -9.99 -9.46
N CYS A 20 -8.89 -10.62 -8.29
CA CYS A 20 -8.82 -12.08 -8.18
C CYS A 20 -9.93 -12.77 -9.00
N CYS A 21 -11.16 -12.25 -8.95
CA CYS A 21 -12.27 -12.75 -9.75
C CYS A 21 -12.08 -12.56 -11.26
N GLN A 22 -11.45 -11.47 -11.69
CA GLN A 22 -11.08 -11.26 -13.10
C GLN A 22 -9.95 -12.21 -13.56
N ASN A 23 -9.10 -12.67 -12.63
CA ASN A 23 -7.97 -13.58 -12.88
C ASN A 23 -8.28 -15.01 -12.38
N SER A 24 -9.43 -15.54 -12.73
CA SER A 24 -9.92 -16.85 -12.27
C SER A 24 -9.07 -18.05 -12.72
N GLU A 25 -8.19 -17.89 -13.68
CA GLU A 25 -7.21 -18.91 -14.09
C GLU A 25 -6.16 -19.15 -13.01
N VAL A 26 -5.78 -18.10 -12.26
CA VAL A 26 -4.85 -18.19 -11.12
C VAL A 26 -5.63 -18.37 -9.83
N PHE A 27 -6.62 -17.52 -9.56
CA PHE A 27 -7.41 -17.53 -8.32
C PHE A 27 -8.69 -18.37 -8.54
N THR A 28 -8.56 -19.71 -8.48
CA THR A 28 -9.71 -20.61 -8.70
C THR A 28 -10.70 -20.58 -7.54
N ASP A 29 -10.20 -20.38 -6.33
CA ASP A 29 -10.97 -20.29 -5.10
C ASP A 29 -10.48 -19.12 -4.26
N ILE A 30 -11.42 -18.32 -3.73
CA ILE A 30 -11.12 -17.28 -2.73
C ILE A 30 -12.02 -17.43 -1.51
N CYS A 31 -11.47 -17.16 -0.33
CA CYS A 31 -12.21 -16.96 0.90
C CYS A 31 -12.05 -15.51 1.36
N ILE A 32 -13.12 -14.76 1.45
CA ILE A 32 -13.12 -13.39 1.95
C ILE A 32 -13.45 -13.44 3.44
N ALA A 33 -12.57 -12.92 4.28
CA ALA A 33 -12.74 -12.99 5.72
C ALA A 33 -12.51 -11.63 6.40
N SER A 34 -13.38 -11.29 7.34
CA SER A 34 -13.25 -10.08 8.15
C SER A 34 -14.07 -10.21 9.45
N ARG A 35 -13.90 -9.26 10.37
CA ARG A 35 -14.73 -9.17 11.58
C ARG A 35 -16.23 -9.00 11.28
N THR A 36 -16.57 -8.39 10.15
CA THR A 36 -17.94 -8.14 9.72
C THR A 36 -18.27 -9.02 8.52
N LYS A 37 -18.73 -10.26 8.77
CA LYS A 37 -19.05 -11.25 7.73
C LYS A 37 -20.01 -10.72 6.66
N SER A 38 -20.98 -9.89 7.04
CA SER A 38 -21.96 -9.33 6.10
C SER A 38 -21.32 -8.46 5.00
N LYS A 39 -20.17 -7.82 5.27
CA LYS A 39 -19.41 -7.11 4.23
C LYS A 39 -18.78 -8.10 3.23
N CYS A 40 -18.31 -9.24 3.71
CA CYS A 40 -17.75 -10.30 2.85
C CYS A 40 -18.86 -10.94 2.00
N ASP A 41 -20.02 -11.22 2.60
CA ASP A 41 -21.17 -11.80 1.92
C ASP A 41 -21.69 -10.91 0.78
N LYS A 42 -21.65 -9.58 0.98
CA LYS A 42 -22.01 -8.61 -0.06
C LYS A 42 -21.12 -8.73 -1.30
N PHE A 43 -19.80 -8.83 -1.15
CA PHE A 43 -18.89 -9.05 -2.28
C PHE A 43 -19.18 -10.38 -2.99
N LYS A 44 -19.46 -11.43 -2.22
CA LYS A 44 -19.84 -12.72 -2.80
C LYS A 44 -21.13 -12.59 -3.61
N GLU A 45 -22.19 -11.99 -3.07
CA GLU A 45 -23.46 -11.78 -3.76
C GLU A 45 -23.29 -10.97 -5.06
N GLU A 46 -22.42 -9.97 -5.05
CA GLU A 46 -22.15 -9.12 -6.20
C GLU A 46 -21.41 -9.84 -7.33
N LEU A 47 -20.49 -10.76 -7.00
CA LEU A 47 -19.49 -11.28 -7.93
C LEU A 47 -19.67 -12.75 -8.33
N GLN A 48 -20.33 -13.57 -7.50
CA GLN A 48 -20.38 -15.03 -7.72
C GLN A 48 -20.94 -15.44 -9.09
N ASP A 49 -21.88 -14.68 -9.65
CA ASP A 49 -22.48 -14.97 -10.96
C ASP A 49 -21.71 -14.32 -12.14
N LYS A 50 -20.66 -13.54 -11.83
CA LYS A 50 -19.87 -12.80 -12.83
C LYS A 50 -18.47 -13.38 -13.01
N THR A 51 -18.09 -14.39 -12.25
CA THR A 51 -16.75 -14.97 -12.26
C THR A 51 -16.77 -16.48 -12.30
N LYS A 52 -15.65 -17.08 -12.72
CA LYS A 52 -15.41 -18.52 -12.57
C LYS A 52 -14.71 -18.86 -11.25
N THR A 53 -14.25 -17.87 -10.51
CA THR A 53 -13.65 -18.05 -9.18
C THR A 53 -14.72 -18.47 -8.18
N ASN A 54 -14.50 -19.56 -7.45
CA ASN A 54 -15.38 -19.96 -6.37
C ASN A 54 -15.16 -19.03 -5.15
N ILE A 55 -16.25 -18.38 -4.67
CA ILE A 55 -16.16 -17.41 -3.58
C ILE A 55 -16.82 -18.00 -2.32
N THR A 56 -16.04 -18.08 -1.26
CA THR A 56 -16.53 -18.39 0.10
C THR A 56 -16.31 -17.21 1.02
N THR A 57 -17.02 -17.16 2.15
CA THR A 57 -16.90 -16.09 3.12
C THR A 57 -16.77 -16.64 4.52
N ALA A 58 -16.03 -15.96 5.38
CA ALA A 58 -15.85 -16.31 6.78
C ALA A 58 -15.89 -15.07 7.69
N GLN A 59 -16.20 -15.28 8.96
CA GLN A 59 -15.96 -14.30 10.00
C GLN A 59 -14.66 -14.65 10.71
N VAL A 60 -13.77 -13.66 10.91
CA VAL A 60 -12.54 -13.83 11.65
C VAL A 60 -12.12 -12.52 12.30
N ASN A 61 -11.64 -12.59 13.54
CA ASN A 61 -10.92 -11.49 14.14
C ASN A 61 -9.42 -11.66 13.88
N ALA A 62 -8.83 -10.78 13.07
CA ALA A 62 -7.41 -10.86 12.70
C ALA A 62 -6.44 -10.54 13.85
N ASP A 63 -6.93 -10.03 14.97
CA ASP A 63 -6.16 -9.90 16.23
C ASP A 63 -6.08 -11.23 17.01
N ASN A 64 -6.83 -12.25 16.58
CA ASN A 64 -6.93 -13.53 17.26
C ASN A 64 -6.26 -14.65 16.44
N VAL A 65 -4.98 -14.91 16.72
CA VAL A 65 -4.20 -15.94 16.01
C VAL A 65 -4.89 -17.32 16.02
N PRO A 66 -5.42 -17.86 17.12
CA PRO A 66 -6.18 -19.11 17.12
C PRO A 66 -7.36 -19.15 16.14
N GLU A 67 -8.12 -18.06 15.99
CA GLU A 67 -9.22 -17.99 15.00
C GLU A 67 -8.69 -18.03 13.56
N LEU A 68 -7.61 -17.27 13.27
CA LEU A 68 -6.94 -17.28 11.97
C LEU A 68 -6.44 -18.68 11.62
N VAL A 69 -5.78 -19.34 12.57
CA VAL A 69 -5.25 -20.70 12.40
C VAL A 69 -6.38 -21.71 12.14
N ALA A 70 -7.48 -21.61 12.89
CA ALA A 70 -8.65 -22.47 12.69
C ALA A 70 -9.23 -22.31 11.27
N LEU A 71 -9.41 -21.06 10.82
CA LEU A 71 -9.87 -20.75 9.48
C LEU A 71 -8.91 -21.26 8.40
N MET A 72 -7.60 -21.05 8.56
CA MET A 72 -6.60 -21.52 7.61
C MET A 72 -6.55 -23.05 7.54
N LYS A 73 -6.67 -23.76 8.67
CA LYS A 73 -6.73 -25.24 8.71
C LYS A 73 -7.99 -25.80 8.04
N GLU A 74 -9.12 -25.11 8.16
CA GLU A 74 -10.39 -25.48 7.52
C GLU A 74 -10.34 -25.20 6.02
N TYR A 75 -10.02 -23.95 5.65
CA TYR A 75 -10.04 -23.49 4.25
C TYR A 75 -8.84 -24.01 3.44
N LYS A 76 -7.66 -24.19 4.08
CA LYS A 76 -6.39 -24.64 3.47
C LYS A 76 -5.96 -23.75 2.29
N PRO A 77 -5.73 -22.47 2.50
CA PRO A 77 -5.25 -21.58 1.44
C PRO A 77 -3.80 -21.87 1.08
N ASP A 78 -3.42 -21.62 -0.17
CA ASP A 78 -2.04 -21.58 -0.64
C ASP A 78 -1.37 -20.25 -0.27
N ILE A 79 -2.16 -19.17 -0.23
CA ILE A 79 -1.71 -17.82 0.09
C ILE A 79 -2.73 -17.05 0.92
N CYS A 80 -2.24 -16.22 1.83
CA CYS A 80 -3.02 -15.22 2.57
C CYS A 80 -2.68 -13.83 2.03
N ILE A 81 -3.69 -13.10 1.54
CA ILE A 81 -3.57 -11.70 1.11
C ILE A 81 -4.14 -10.85 2.23
N ASN A 82 -3.26 -10.16 2.94
CA ASN A 82 -3.62 -9.29 4.03
C ASN A 82 -3.86 -7.86 3.52
N VAL A 83 -5.11 -7.45 3.57
CA VAL A 83 -5.57 -6.07 3.30
C VAL A 83 -6.44 -5.55 4.45
N ALA A 84 -6.11 -6.02 5.65
CA ALA A 84 -6.60 -5.49 6.92
C ALA A 84 -5.80 -4.23 7.31
N LEU A 85 -5.90 -3.79 8.56
CA LEU A 85 -5.06 -2.71 9.05
C LEU A 85 -3.65 -3.24 9.39
N PRO A 86 -2.62 -2.40 9.33
CA PRO A 86 -1.23 -2.81 9.59
C PRO A 86 -1.00 -3.36 10.99
N TYR A 87 -1.86 -3.04 11.95
CA TYR A 87 -1.82 -3.58 13.33
C TYR A 87 -1.97 -5.10 13.39
N GLN A 88 -2.62 -5.73 12.40
CA GLN A 88 -2.87 -7.17 12.35
C GLN A 88 -1.78 -7.98 11.66
N ASP A 89 -0.80 -7.37 11.01
CA ASP A 89 0.17 -8.05 10.15
C ASP A 89 0.91 -9.18 10.87
N ILE A 90 1.46 -8.90 12.05
CA ILE A 90 2.22 -9.89 12.84
C ILE A 90 1.34 -11.06 13.27
N HIS A 91 0.08 -10.82 13.67
CA HIS A 91 -0.85 -11.89 14.03
C HIS A 91 -1.18 -12.80 12.84
N ILE A 92 -1.37 -12.20 11.65
CA ILE A 92 -1.63 -12.94 10.42
C ILE A 92 -0.38 -13.71 9.99
N MET A 93 0.81 -13.11 10.09
CA MET A 93 2.09 -13.79 9.81
C MET A 93 2.33 -14.98 10.74
N ASP A 94 1.99 -14.88 12.04
CA ASP A 94 2.07 -16.01 12.98
C ASP A 94 1.14 -17.16 12.57
N ALA A 95 -0.10 -16.86 12.15
CA ALA A 95 -1.04 -17.86 11.66
C ALA A 95 -0.55 -18.51 10.34
N CYS A 96 0.01 -17.71 9.42
CA CYS A 96 0.61 -18.20 8.18
C CYS A 96 1.78 -19.16 8.46
N LEU A 97 2.64 -18.82 9.41
CA LEU A 97 3.74 -19.67 9.84
C LEU A 97 3.26 -21.02 10.39
N GLU A 98 2.27 -21.00 11.29
CA GLU A 98 1.73 -22.24 11.87
C GLU A 98 1.08 -23.12 10.81
N CYS A 99 0.39 -22.53 9.83
CA CYS A 99 -0.32 -23.26 8.78
C CYS A 99 0.52 -23.51 7.52
N LYS A 100 1.72 -22.97 7.43
CA LYS A 100 2.61 -23.00 6.25
C LYS A 100 1.95 -22.42 4.99
N VAL A 101 1.38 -21.25 5.13
CA VAL A 101 0.68 -20.49 4.08
C VAL A 101 1.57 -19.32 3.65
N ASP A 102 1.69 -19.05 2.35
CA ASP A 102 2.37 -17.86 1.86
C ASP A 102 1.62 -16.60 2.26
N TYR A 103 2.31 -15.47 2.35
CA TYR A 103 1.79 -14.21 2.86
C TYR A 103 2.09 -13.05 1.91
N VAL A 104 1.12 -12.15 1.75
CA VAL A 104 1.28 -10.86 1.06
C VAL A 104 0.54 -9.78 1.84
N ASP A 105 1.15 -8.61 2.01
CA ASP A 105 0.50 -7.40 2.52
C ASP A 105 0.71 -6.20 1.59
N THR A 106 0.21 -5.03 1.99
CA THR A 106 0.27 -3.78 1.21
C THR A 106 0.97 -2.64 1.94
N ALA A 107 1.46 -2.87 3.15
CA ALA A 107 2.11 -1.89 4.01
C ALA A 107 3.03 -2.61 5.01
N ASN A 108 3.63 -1.90 5.94
CA ASN A 108 4.38 -2.47 7.05
C ASN A 108 3.53 -2.59 8.33
N TYR A 109 3.93 -3.48 9.25
CA TYR A 109 3.34 -3.54 10.58
C TYR A 109 3.57 -2.24 11.34
N GLU A 110 2.52 -1.76 11.99
CA GLU A 110 2.55 -0.59 12.85
C GLU A 110 1.97 -0.93 14.24
N PRO A 111 2.71 -0.68 15.34
CA PRO A 111 2.15 -0.79 16.67
C PRO A 111 1.01 0.23 16.90
N GLU A 112 -0.09 -0.19 17.54
CA GLU A 112 -1.24 0.71 17.79
C GLU A 112 -0.90 1.92 18.69
N ASP A 113 0.02 1.74 19.62
CA ASP A 113 0.43 2.74 20.61
C ASP A 113 1.54 3.69 20.11
N THR A 114 2.12 3.42 18.95
CA THR A 114 3.26 4.18 18.44
C THR A 114 3.19 4.28 16.92
N ALA A 115 3.10 5.50 16.39
CA ALA A 115 3.22 5.74 14.94
C ALA A 115 4.68 5.53 14.51
N LYS A 116 5.02 4.30 14.10
CA LYS A 116 6.36 3.92 13.63
C LYS A 116 6.24 3.03 12.40
N PHE A 117 6.60 3.59 11.27
CA PHE A 117 6.62 2.93 9.97
C PHE A 117 7.98 2.27 9.77
N GLU A 118 8.16 1.03 10.29
CA GLU A 118 9.43 0.29 10.28
C GLU A 118 9.20 -1.18 9.93
N TYR A 119 9.94 -1.71 8.97
CA TYR A 119 9.88 -3.13 8.59
C TYR A 119 10.52 -4.10 9.58
N LYS A 120 11.30 -3.62 10.56
CA LYS A 120 12.07 -4.47 11.48
C LYS A 120 11.25 -5.58 12.14
N TRP A 121 9.99 -5.33 12.45
CA TRP A 121 9.09 -6.28 13.09
C TRP A 121 8.80 -7.48 12.18
N GLN A 122 8.53 -7.23 10.91
CA GLN A 122 8.25 -8.27 9.93
C GLN A 122 9.54 -8.94 9.44
N TRP A 123 10.64 -8.20 9.27
CA TRP A 123 11.94 -8.79 8.92
C TRP A 123 12.46 -9.76 9.98
N ALA A 124 12.09 -9.62 11.25
CA ALA A 124 12.42 -10.57 12.30
C ALA A 124 11.83 -11.98 12.07
N TYR A 125 10.86 -12.11 11.17
CA TYR A 125 10.26 -13.39 10.78
C TYR A 125 11.03 -14.12 9.67
N ARG A 126 12.01 -13.50 9.02
CA ARG A 126 12.71 -14.02 7.82
C ARG A 126 13.17 -15.47 8.00
N GLU A 127 13.97 -15.77 9.01
CA GLU A 127 14.46 -17.14 9.25
C GLU A 127 13.36 -18.16 9.54
N ARG A 128 12.28 -17.73 10.20
CA ARG A 128 11.14 -18.60 10.52
C ARG A 128 10.40 -19.01 9.26
N PHE A 129 10.17 -18.05 8.34
CA PHE A 129 9.57 -18.29 7.03
C PHE A 129 10.47 -19.12 6.12
N GLU A 130 11.78 -18.87 6.10
CA GLU A 130 12.76 -19.70 5.39
C GLU A 130 12.71 -21.17 5.84
N LYS A 131 12.76 -21.41 7.16
CA LYS A 131 12.68 -22.77 7.74
C LYS A 131 11.34 -23.47 7.47
N ALA A 132 10.27 -22.69 7.39
CA ALA A 132 8.92 -23.20 7.06
C ALA A 132 8.74 -23.49 5.56
N GLY A 133 9.63 -22.97 4.69
CA GLY A 133 9.57 -23.11 3.24
C GLY A 133 8.48 -22.26 2.57
N ILE A 134 8.05 -21.17 3.22
CA ILE A 134 7.00 -20.26 2.75
C ILE A 134 7.57 -18.87 2.48
N THR A 135 6.87 -18.13 1.62
CA THR A 135 7.24 -16.77 1.18
C THR A 135 6.30 -15.74 1.82
N ALA A 136 6.87 -14.69 2.41
CA ALA A 136 6.15 -13.46 2.70
C ALA A 136 6.66 -12.35 1.78
N LEU A 137 5.74 -11.71 1.07
CA LEU A 137 5.97 -10.53 0.24
C LEU A 137 5.40 -9.32 0.97
N LEU A 138 6.28 -8.40 1.34
CA LEU A 138 5.91 -7.20 2.07
C LEU A 138 5.71 -6.01 1.14
N GLY A 139 4.72 -5.19 1.46
CA GLY A 139 4.47 -3.94 0.79
C GLY A 139 4.11 -4.11 -0.69
N SER A 140 3.16 -4.99 -1.03
CA SER A 140 2.67 -5.14 -2.40
C SER A 140 1.47 -4.23 -2.66
N GLY A 141 1.63 -2.95 -2.32
CA GLY A 141 0.72 -1.86 -2.67
C GLY A 141 1.26 -1.02 -3.82
N PHE A 142 1.00 0.29 -3.81
CA PHE A 142 1.64 1.18 -4.77
C PHE A 142 2.92 1.78 -4.17
N ASP A 143 2.76 2.47 -3.07
CA ASP A 143 3.79 3.01 -2.18
C ASP A 143 3.41 2.60 -0.72
N PRO A 144 4.11 1.62 -0.17
CA PRO A 144 5.14 0.75 -0.77
C PRO A 144 4.58 -0.23 -1.80
N GLY A 145 5.41 -0.57 -2.80
CA GLY A 145 5.09 -1.64 -3.75
C GLY A 145 5.51 -1.35 -5.17
N VAL A 146 4.63 -0.80 -6.00
CA VAL A 146 4.96 -0.46 -7.40
C VAL A 146 6.17 0.46 -7.46
N THR A 147 6.33 1.40 -6.52
CA THR A 147 7.52 2.25 -6.39
C THR A 147 8.81 1.43 -6.21
N GLY A 148 8.76 0.37 -5.40
CA GLY A 148 9.86 -0.59 -5.25
C GLY A 148 10.15 -1.36 -6.54
N VAL A 149 9.10 -1.82 -7.24
CA VAL A 149 9.25 -2.46 -8.56
C VAL A 149 9.85 -1.51 -9.57
N PHE A 150 9.44 -0.23 -9.60
CA PHE A 150 10.02 0.80 -10.46
C PHE A 150 11.51 1.00 -10.16
N CYS A 151 11.90 1.00 -8.89
CA CYS A 151 13.31 1.08 -8.48
C CYS A 151 14.13 -0.12 -8.98
N ALA A 152 13.62 -1.34 -8.79
CA ALA A 152 14.27 -2.56 -9.28
C ALA A 152 14.35 -2.58 -10.82
N TYR A 153 13.30 -2.13 -11.50
CA TYR A 153 13.24 -2.04 -12.96
C TYR A 153 14.26 -1.03 -13.49
N ALA A 154 14.32 0.16 -12.90
CA ALA A 154 15.29 1.17 -13.24
C ALA A 154 16.74 0.65 -13.05
N GLN A 155 17.02 0.01 -11.90
CA GLN A 155 18.34 -0.57 -11.62
C GLN A 155 18.71 -1.66 -12.64
N LYS A 156 17.77 -2.53 -13.00
CA LYS A 156 18.02 -3.64 -13.93
C LYS A 156 18.30 -3.16 -15.37
N HIS A 157 17.53 -2.19 -15.84
CA HIS A 157 17.53 -1.84 -17.28
C HIS A 157 18.31 -0.57 -17.61
N TYR A 158 18.32 0.42 -16.70
CA TYR A 158 18.75 1.78 -17.04
C TYR A 158 19.94 2.30 -16.28
N PHE A 159 20.30 1.71 -15.14
CA PHE A 159 21.37 2.21 -14.28
C PHE A 159 22.35 1.12 -13.88
N ASP A 160 23.63 1.48 -13.83
CA ASP A 160 24.66 0.70 -13.15
C ASP A 160 24.74 1.10 -11.66
N GLU A 161 24.40 2.37 -11.38
CA GLU A 161 24.34 2.96 -10.03
C GLU A 161 23.24 4.03 -9.99
N ILE A 162 22.31 3.89 -9.06
CA ILE A 162 21.27 4.89 -8.76
C ILE A 162 21.73 5.70 -7.56
N ASN A 163 21.91 7.02 -7.72
CA ASN A 163 22.39 7.89 -6.65
C ASN A 163 21.26 8.65 -5.94
N TYR A 164 20.23 9.06 -6.67
CA TYR A 164 19.12 9.84 -6.15
C TYR A 164 17.79 9.25 -6.60
N ILE A 165 16.86 9.11 -5.66
CA ILE A 165 15.48 8.69 -5.90
C ILE A 165 14.56 9.72 -5.26
N ASP A 166 13.61 10.24 -6.02
CA ASP A 166 12.50 11.03 -5.52
C ASP A 166 11.20 10.28 -5.88
N ILE A 167 10.50 9.79 -4.86
CA ILE A 167 9.20 9.13 -4.99
C ILE A 167 8.15 10.21 -4.87
N LEU A 168 7.24 10.29 -5.83
CA LEU A 168 6.22 11.32 -5.92
C LEU A 168 4.84 10.66 -5.93
N ASP A 169 4.08 10.84 -4.86
CA ASP A 169 2.67 10.43 -4.79
C ASP A 169 1.76 11.63 -4.94
N CYS A 170 1.08 11.70 -6.08
CA CYS A 170 0.11 12.74 -6.38
C CYS A 170 -1.30 12.20 -6.48
N ASN A 171 -2.18 12.67 -5.59
CA ASN A 171 -3.61 12.54 -5.75
C ASN A 171 -4.22 13.88 -6.15
N GLY A 172 -4.58 14.02 -7.44
CA GLY A 172 -5.33 15.17 -7.97
C GLY A 172 -6.84 15.01 -7.90
N GLY A 173 -7.33 14.00 -7.14
CA GLY A 173 -8.75 13.73 -6.99
C GLY A 173 -9.49 14.75 -6.12
N ASP A 174 -10.74 15.07 -6.49
CA ASP A 174 -11.65 15.88 -5.70
C ASP A 174 -12.92 15.08 -5.38
N HIS A 175 -13.17 14.85 -4.10
CA HIS A 175 -14.35 14.18 -3.57
C HIS A 175 -15.43 15.14 -3.08
N GLY A 176 -15.18 16.47 -3.12
CA GLY A 176 -16.12 17.53 -2.77
C GLY A 176 -16.40 17.70 -1.27
N TYR A 177 -15.67 17.04 -0.37
CA TYR A 177 -15.70 17.32 1.07
C TYR A 177 -14.59 18.33 1.42
N PRO A 178 -14.84 19.27 2.35
CA PRO A 178 -13.78 20.15 2.86
C PRO A 178 -12.61 19.39 3.49
N PHE A 179 -12.92 18.29 4.19
CA PHE A 179 -11.96 17.38 4.80
C PHE A 179 -12.49 15.93 4.77
N ALA A 180 -11.73 15.05 4.19
CA ALA A 180 -11.90 13.62 4.21
C ALA A 180 -10.56 12.96 3.83
N THR A 181 -10.39 11.68 4.17
CA THR A 181 -9.20 10.92 3.84
C THR A 181 -9.54 9.86 2.78
N ASN A 182 -8.61 9.58 1.88
CA ASN A 182 -8.83 8.62 0.79
C ASN A 182 -8.62 7.16 1.18
N PHE A 183 -7.99 6.93 2.33
CA PHE A 183 -7.83 5.63 2.99
C PHE A 183 -8.13 5.79 4.48
N ASN A 184 -7.80 4.79 5.32
CA ASN A 184 -8.15 4.80 6.74
C ASN A 184 -7.77 6.13 7.40
N PRO A 185 -8.73 6.88 7.99
CA PRO A 185 -8.46 8.20 8.55
C PRO A 185 -7.40 8.22 9.64
N GLU A 186 -7.35 7.18 10.46
CA GLU A 186 -6.39 7.08 11.55
C GLU A 186 -4.97 6.95 11.01
N ILE A 187 -4.74 6.03 10.05
CA ILE A 187 -3.42 5.84 9.43
C ILE A 187 -3.00 7.12 8.71
N ASN A 188 -3.87 7.68 7.86
CA ASN A 188 -3.57 8.91 7.12
C ASN A 188 -3.21 10.09 8.03
N ILE A 189 -3.99 10.35 9.09
CA ILE A 189 -3.73 11.47 10.01
C ILE A 189 -2.42 11.24 10.76
N ARG A 190 -2.15 10.03 11.25
CA ARG A 190 -0.90 9.70 11.97
C ARG A 190 0.32 9.89 11.08
N GLU A 191 0.25 9.43 9.83
CA GLU A 191 1.31 9.59 8.84
C GLU A 191 1.62 11.06 8.55
N VAL A 192 0.60 11.86 8.23
CA VAL A 192 0.77 13.27 7.88
C VAL A 192 1.22 14.13 9.07
N SER A 193 0.81 13.77 10.28
CA SER A 193 1.18 14.46 11.52
C SER A 193 2.55 14.01 12.08
N ALA A 194 3.14 12.96 11.53
CA ALA A 194 4.47 12.48 11.94
C ALA A 194 5.58 13.36 11.38
N LYS A 195 6.76 13.29 12.03
CA LYS A 195 7.97 13.90 11.49
C LYS A 195 8.32 13.29 10.15
N GLY A 196 8.69 14.12 9.19
CA GLY A 196 9.28 13.68 7.94
C GLY A 196 10.68 13.12 8.14
N SER A 197 11.09 12.19 7.30
CA SER A 197 12.49 11.79 7.23
C SER A 197 12.86 11.26 5.85
N TYR A 198 14.14 11.40 5.51
CA TYR A 198 14.70 10.93 4.26
C TYR A 198 16.16 10.54 4.45
N ILE A 199 16.74 9.86 3.47
CA ILE A 199 18.16 9.52 3.49
C ILE A 199 18.95 10.53 2.66
N GLN A 200 20.01 11.05 3.25
CA GLN A 200 21.01 11.88 2.60
C GLN A 200 22.42 11.42 2.98
N ASP A 201 23.23 11.07 1.97
CA ASP A 201 24.60 10.58 2.12
C ASP A 201 24.73 9.42 3.12
N GLY A 202 23.80 8.46 3.02
CA GLY A 202 23.73 7.26 3.85
C GLY A 202 23.27 7.50 5.30
N LYS A 203 22.72 8.67 5.59
CA LYS A 203 22.21 9.01 6.92
C LYS A 203 20.76 9.45 6.85
N TRP A 204 20.00 9.07 7.86
CA TRP A 204 18.67 9.59 8.07
C TRP A 204 18.74 11.08 8.48
N VAL A 205 17.93 11.88 7.81
CA VAL A 205 17.68 13.29 8.13
C VAL A 205 16.22 13.42 8.52
N GLU A 206 15.97 13.89 9.73
CA GLU A 206 14.63 14.11 10.28
C GLU A 206 14.20 15.56 10.04
N THR A 207 12.92 15.79 9.77
CA THR A 207 12.32 17.12 9.60
C THR A 207 11.07 17.24 10.46
N GLU A 208 10.62 18.45 10.71
CA GLU A 208 9.31 18.66 11.30
C GLU A 208 8.20 18.25 10.31
N PRO A 209 6.99 17.89 10.79
CA PRO A 209 5.88 17.51 9.92
C PRO A 209 5.62 18.59 8.85
N MET A 210 5.54 18.17 7.59
CA MET A 210 5.23 19.03 6.43
C MET A 210 6.22 20.20 6.19
N GLU A 211 7.43 20.17 6.79
CA GLU A 211 8.42 21.26 6.72
C GLU A 211 8.95 21.50 5.30
N ILE A 212 9.26 20.42 4.58
CA ILE A 212 9.81 20.52 3.23
C ILE A 212 8.66 20.43 2.21
N LYS A 213 8.40 21.55 1.57
CA LYS A 213 7.43 21.70 0.51
C LYS A 213 8.12 21.88 -0.84
N ARG A 214 7.56 21.26 -1.89
CA ARG A 214 7.95 21.47 -3.30
C ARG A 214 6.71 21.63 -4.16
N VAL A 215 6.91 22.16 -5.35
CA VAL A 215 5.89 22.24 -6.39
C VAL A 215 6.33 21.37 -7.56
N TYR A 216 5.43 20.55 -8.08
CA TYR A 216 5.73 19.72 -9.24
C TYR A 216 4.55 19.71 -10.23
N ASN A 217 4.86 19.70 -11.52
CA ASN A 217 3.87 19.63 -12.58
C ASN A 217 3.70 18.18 -13.03
N PHE A 218 2.68 17.51 -12.50
CA PHE A 218 2.38 16.11 -12.76
C PHE A 218 1.66 15.93 -14.10
N ASP A 219 2.11 15.00 -14.91
CA ASP A 219 1.45 14.66 -16.17
C ASP A 219 -0.02 14.32 -15.95
N GLN A 220 -0.92 14.89 -16.75
CA GLN A 220 -2.39 14.75 -16.70
C GLN A 220 -3.07 15.21 -15.41
N VAL A 221 -2.35 15.73 -14.43
CA VAL A 221 -2.90 16.30 -13.18
C VAL A 221 -2.63 17.79 -13.08
N GLY A 222 -1.46 18.25 -13.56
CA GLY A 222 -1.02 19.64 -13.47
C GLY A 222 -0.19 19.92 -12.22
N GLU A 223 0.04 21.22 -11.97
CA GLU A 223 0.88 21.68 -10.86
C GLU A 223 0.21 21.44 -9.50
N LYS A 224 0.98 20.85 -8.58
CA LYS A 224 0.55 20.55 -7.21
C LYS A 224 1.65 20.84 -6.22
N ASP A 225 1.22 21.28 -5.03
CA ASP A 225 2.06 21.30 -3.84
C ASP A 225 2.25 19.88 -3.32
N MET A 226 3.50 19.50 -3.05
CA MET A 226 3.84 18.21 -2.44
C MET A 226 4.75 18.43 -1.24
N TYR A 227 4.66 17.54 -0.27
CA TYR A 227 5.34 17.65 1.01
C TYR A 227 6.14 16.40 1.30
N LEU A 228 7.35 16.57 1.85
CA LEU A 228 8.20 15.46 2.25
C LEU A 228 7.62 14.79 3.50
N LEU A 229 7.45 13.49 3.42
CA LEU A 229 7.06 12.62 4.52
C LEU A 229 8.12 11.54 4.76
N HIS A 230 8.07 10.89 5.92
CA HIS A 230 8.64 9.56 6.06
C HIS A 230 7.71 8.53 5.40
N HIS A 231 8.28 7.56 4.72
CA HIS A 231 7.53 6.43 4.20
C HIS A 231 8.36 5.15 4.28
N GLU A 232 7.72 4.01 4.53
CA GLU A 232 8.43 2.77 4.91
C GLU A 232 9.32 2.20 3.82
N GLU A 233 8.99 2.36 2.54
CA GLU A 233 9.84 1.84 1.46
C GLU A 233 11.23 2.50 1.41
N LEU A 234 11.39 3.67 2.03
CA LEU A 234 12.71 4.30 2.12
C LEU A 234 13.72 3.41 2.83
N GLU A 235 13.27 2.63 3.87
CA GLU A 235 14.15 1.70 4.58
C GLU A 235 14.60 0.54 3.69
N SER A 236 13.65 -0.12 3.03
CA SER A 236 13.94 -1.29 2.22
C SER A 236 14.71 -0.94 0.95
N LEU A 237 14.35 0.15 0.29
CA LEU A 237 15.06 0.64 -0.91
C LEU A 237 16.50 1.03 -0.60
N ALA A 238 16.76 1.68 0.54
CA ALA A 238 18.12 2.01 0.95
C ALA A 238 19.02 0.80 1.16
N LEU A 239 18.43 -0.34 1.55
CA LEU A 239 19.16 -1.61 1.72
C LEU A 239 19.35 -2.35 0.40
N ASN A 240 18.37 -2.31 -0.50
CA ASN A 240 18.30 -3.17 -1.67
C ASN A 240 18.80 -2.50 -2.96
N ILE A 241 18.74 -1.18 -3.06
CA ILE A 241 19.21 -0.43 -4.25
C ILE A 241 20.64 0.07 -4.04
N LYS A 242 21.51 -0.23 -5.00
CA LYS A 242 22.94 0.11 -4.91
C LYS A 242 23.21 1.59 -5.22
N GLY A 243 24.11 2.19 -4.45
CA GLY A 243 24.67 3.52 -4.75
C GLY A 243 23.87 4.71 -4.24
N ILE A 244 22.78 4.47 -3.50
CA ILE A 244 21.90 5.54 -3.00
C ILE A 244 22.67 6.53 -2.11
N LYS A 245 22.60 7.81 -2.52
CA LYS A 245 23.06 8.96 -1.75
C LYS A 245 21.89 9.72 -1.14
N ARG A 246 20.76 9.82 -1.84
CA ARG A 246 19.55 10.44 -1.35
C ARG A 246 18.32 9.66 -1.84
N ILE A 247 17.38 9.45 -0.93
CA ILE A 247 16.05 8.95 -1.26
C ILE A 247 15.02 9.73 -0.45
N ARG A 248 14.00 10.28 -1.15
CA ARG A 248 12.93 11.10 -0.58
C ARG A 248 11.57 10.61 -1.07
N PHE A 249 10.57 10.77 -0.20
CA PHE A 249 9.17 10.55 -0.52
C PHE A 249 8.39 11.86 -0.39
N PHE A 250 7.58 12.17 -1.37
CA PHE A 250 6.70 13.34 -1.39
C PHE A 250 5.27 12.94 -1.69
N MET A 251 4.33 13.48 -0.91
CA MET A 251 2.89 13.30 -1.12
C MET A 251 2.20 14.67 -1.29
N THR A 252 1.16 14.71 -2.12
CA THR A 252 0.42 15.95 -2.38
C THR A 252 -0.76 16.12 -1.44
N PHE A 253 -0.96 17.36 -0.96
CA PHE A 253 -2.11 17.72 -0.14
C PHE A 253 -2.73 19.04 -0.60
N GLY A 254 -4.05 19.08 -0.65
CA GLY A 254 -4.79 20.32 -0.93
C GLY A 254 -4.81 21.26 0.29
N GLN A 255 -4.84 22.56 0.05
CA GLN A 255 -4.85 23.58 1.11
C GLN A 255 -6.04 23.42 2.07
N SER A 256 -7.22 23.02 1.58
CA SER A 256 -8.38 22.75 2.44
C SER A 256 -8.09 21.64 3.45
N TYR A 257 -7.52 20.51 2.98
CA TYR A 257 -7.14 19.41 3.85
C TYR A 257 -6.16 19.86 4.95
N LEU A 258 -5.08 20.54 4.59
CA LEU A 258 -4.06 21.01 5.54
C LEU A 258 -4.62 21.99 6.56
N THR A 259 -5.51 22.90 6.15
CA THR A 259 -6.13 23.86 7.04
C THR A 259 -7.02 23.19 8.09
N HIS A 260 -7.82 22.21 7.68
CA HIS A 260 -8.67 21.46 8.61
C HIS A 260 -7.86 20.53 9.51
N LEU A 261 -6.84 19.83 8.96
CA LEU A 261 -5.95 18.99 9.77
C LEU A 261 -5.29 19.82 10.87
N LYS A 262 -4.71 20.96 10.53
CA LYS A 262 -4.08 21.86 11.52
C LYS A 262 -5.06 22.28 12.61
N CYS A 263 -6.29 22.64 12.28
CA CYS A 263 -7.32 22.97 13.28
C CYS A 263 -7.63 21.79 14.20
N LEU A 264 -7.72 20.57 13.65
CA LEU A 264 -7.98 19.35 14.43
C LEU A 264 -6.80 19.00 15.35
N GLU A 265 -5.58 19.25 14.91
CA GLU A 265 -4.37 19.09 15.72
C GLU A 265 -4.35 20.11 16.87
N ASP A 266 -4.58 21.39 16.57
CA ASP A 266 -4.56 22.48 17.55
C ASP A 266 -5.57 22.32 18.68
N VAL A 267 -6.71 21.66 18.42
CA VAL A 267 -7.72 21.34 19.44
C VAL A 267 -7.58 19.93 20.04
N GLY A 268 -6.53 19.18 19.67
CA GLY A 268 -6.23 17.86 20.21
C GLY A 268 -7.11 16.72 19.69
N MET A 269 -7.86 16.91 18.59
CA MET A 269 -8.73 15.88 18.01
C MET A 269 -7.96 14.74 17.31
N THR A 270 -6.68 14.95 17.01
CA THR A 270 -5.80 13.92 16.42
C THR A 270 -5.05 13.07 17.46
N SER A 271 -5.25 13.36 18.76
CA SER A 271 -4.57 12.64 19.85
C SER A 271 -5.04 11.18 19.96
N ILE A 272 -4.07 10.28 20.18
CA ILE A 272 -4.29 8.87 20.51
C ILE A 272 -4.42 8.64 22.04
N GLU A 273 -4.11 9.66 22.86
CA GLU A 273 -4.21 9.57 24.31
C GLU A 273 -5.67 9.68 24.76
N PRO A 274 -6.15 8.72 25.60
CA PRO A 274 -7.52 8.76 26.07
C PRO A 274 -7.78 9.96 27.00
N ILE A 275 -8.90 10.65 26.77
CA ILE A 275 -9.43 11.70 27.66
C ILE A 275 -10.67 11.22 28.41
N ASP A 276 -10.93 11.83 29.59
CA ASP A 276 -12.16 11.60 30.32
C ASP A 276 -13.28 12.49 29.79
N PHE A 277 -14.36 11.89 29.34
CA PHE A 277 -15.58 12.58 28.93
C PHE A 277 -16.80 11.93 29.59
N GLU A 278 -17.44 12.65 30.49
CA GLU A 278 -18.62 12.17 31.24
C GLU A 278 -18.44 10.78 31.88
N GLY A 279 -17.27 10.54 32.47
CA GLY A 279 -16.93 9.27 33.13
C GLY A 279 -16.57 8.11 32.19
N LYS A 280 -16.38 8.38 30.91
CA LYS A 280 -15.92 7.42 29.90
C LYS A 280 -14.56 7.83 29.35
N LYS A 281 -13.70 6.85 29.07
CA LYS A 281 -12.46 7.08 28.33
C LYS A 281 -12.78 7.14 26.83
N ILE A 282 -12.39 8.24 26.18
CA ILE A 282 -12.54 8.45 24.74
C ILE A 282 -11.17 8.78 24.16
N VAL A 283 -10.78 8.11 23.10
CA VAL A 283 -9.61 8.47 22.28
C VAL A 283 -10.08 9.44 21.20
N PRO A 284 -9.60 10.71 21.20
CA PRO A 284 -10.08 11.75 20.27
C PRO A 284 -10.00 11.33 18.81
N LEU A 285 -8.87 10.75 18.37
CA LEU A 285 -8.68 10.27 17.00
C LEU A 285 -9.69 9.19 16.61
N GLN A 286 -10.05 8.27 17.51
CA GLN A 286 -11.06 7.25 17.22
C GLN A 286 -12.46 7.85 17.08
N PHE A 287 -12.77 8.90 17.87
CA PHE A 287 -14.01 9.65 17.69
C PHE A 287 -14.02 10.41 16.36
N LEU A 288 -12.93 11.11 16.01
CA LEU A 288 -12.79 11.78 14.73
C LEU A 288 -13.00 10.82 13.56
N LYS A 289 -12.35 9.65 13.58
CA LYS A 289 -12.52 8.59 12.59
C LYS A 289 -13.98 8.17 12.42
N ALA A 290 -14.74 8.09 13.51
CA ALA A 290 -16.15 7.67 13.48
C ALA A 290 -17.08 8.72 12.85
N VAL A 291 -16.72 10.01 12.83
CA VAL A 291 -17.52 11.09 12.24
C VAL A 291 -17.09 11.46 10.82
N LEU A 292 -15.88 11.07 10.39
CA LEU A 292 -15.40 11.30 9.04
C LEU A 292 -16.11 10.39 8.02
N PRO A 293 -16.25 10.84 6.75
CA PRO A 293 -16.74 9.97 5.69
C PRO A 293 -15.90 8.68 5.57
N ASP A 294 -16.58 7.53 5.42
CA ASP A 294 -15.89 6.27 5.11
C ASP A 294 -15.18 6.42 3.75
N PRO A 295 -13.86 6.19 3.65
CA PRO A 295 -13.13 6.25 2.39
C PRO A 295 -13.72 5.41 1.26
N ALA A 296 -14.32 4.26 1.58
CA ALA A 296 -15.01 3.42 0.61
C ALA A 296 -16.22 4.12 -0.03
N SER A 297 -16.85 5.09 0.68
CA SER A 297 -17.98 5.85 0.16
C SER A 297 -17.61 6.98 -0.81
N LEU A 298 -16.31 7.29 -0.95
CA LEU A 298 -15.83 8.37 -1.81
C LEU A 298 -15.83 7.99 -3.30
N GLY A 299 -15.80 6.69 -3.62
CA GLY A 299 -15.66 6.19 -4.99
C GLY A 299 -16.60 6.83 -6.01
N PRO A 300 -17.93 6.89 -5.79
CA PRO A 300 -18.86 7.41 -6.78
C PRO A 300 -18.73 8.92 -7.05
N ARG A 301 -18.09 9.66 -6.16
CA ARG A 301 -18.00 11.12 -6.22
C ARG A 301 -16.62 11.67 -6.52
N THR A 302 -15.54 10.93 -6.26
CA THR A 302 -14.18 11.40 -6.52
C THR A 302 -13.92 11.50 -8.01
N LYS A 303 -13.48 12.67 -8.45
CA LYS A 303 -13.12 12.97 -9.84
C LYS A 303 -11.69 13.43 -9.91
N GLY A 304 -11.03 13.20 -11.05
CA GLY A 304 -9.62 13.53 -11.26
C GLY A 304 -8.76 12.30 -11.34
N LYS A 305 -7.45 12.49 -11.26
CA LYS A 305 -6.46 11.43 -11.47
C LYS A 305 -5.41 11.42 -10.37
N THR A 306 -4.83 10.25 -10.15
CA THR A 306 -3.55 10.13 -9.45
C THR A 306 -2.40 10.11 -10.46
N ASN A 307 -1.21 10.48 -10.02
CA ASN A 307 0.04 10.30 -10.73
C ASN A 307 1.11 9.92 -9.71
N ILE A 308 1.54 8.66 -9.72
CA ILE A 308 2.48 8.16 -8.72
C ILE A 308 3.67 7.52 -9.44
N GLY A 309 4.89 7.87 -9.04
CA GLY A 309 6.08 7.35 -9.69
C GLY A 309 7.39 7.75 -9.04
N CYS A 310 8.51 7.38 -9.70
CA CYS A 310 9.85 7.56 -9.18
C CYS A 310 10.74 8.25 -10.20
N ILE A 311 11.37 9.34 -9.78
CA ILE A 311 12.43 10.03 -10.52
C ILE A 311 13.79 9.53 -10.04
N PHE A 312 14.63 9.13 -10.97
CA PHE A 312 15.95 8.59 -10.70
C PHE A 312 17.03 9.47 -11.30
N GLN A 313 18.13 9.60 -10.59
CA GLN A 313 19.38 10.14 -11.11
C GLN A 313 20.53 9.21 -10.73
N GLY A 314 21.42 8.93 -11.66
CA GLY A 314 22.50 7.99 -11.45
C GLY A 314 23.42 7.89 -12.64
N LYS A 315 24.04 6.73 -12.83
CA LYS A 315 25.01 6.50 -13.92
C LYS A 315 24.69 5.23 -14.71
N LYS A 316 24.94 5.30 -16.01
CA LYS A 316 24.98 4.17 -16.93
C LYS A 316 26.20 4.31 -17.85
N ASP A 317 27.03 3.27 -17.90
CA ASP A 317 28.28 3.26 -18.68
C ASP A 317 29.17 4.50 -18.40
N GLY A 318 29.25 4.89 -17.10
CA GLY A 318 30.01 6.05 -16.63
C GLY A 318 29.42 7.42 -16.94
N LYS A 319 28.27 7.50 -17.63
CA LYS A 319 27.57 8.76 -17.97
C LYS A 319 26.41 9.01 -17.00
N ASP A 320 26.19 10.28 -16.69
CA ASP A 320 25.04 10.70 -15.91
C ASP A 320 23.75 10.42 -16.70
N LYS A 321 22.73 9.96 -15.97
CA LYS A 321 21.43 9.62 -16.53
C LYS A 321 20.32 10.02 -15.56
N THR A 322 19.21 10.46 -16.15
CA THR A 322 17.93 10.70 -15.48
C THR A 322 16.88 9.78 -16.06
N TYR A 323 15.87 9.45 -15.24
CA TYR A 323 14.75 8.60 -15.67
C TYR A 323 13.57 8.82 -14.72
N TYR A 324 12.38 8.87 -15.26
CA TYR A 324 11.14 8.93 -14.51
C TYR A 324 10.20 7.86 -15.04
N VAL A 325 9.66 7.03 -14.14
CA VAL A 325 8.60 6.07 -14.44
C VAL A 325 7.44 6.33 -13.50
N TYR A 326 6.23 6.37 -14.05
CA TYR A 326 5.03 6.70 -13.30
C TYR A 326 3.78 6.06 -13.89
N ASN A 327 2.74 5.95 -13.04
CA ASN A 327 1.39 5.55 -13.44
C ASN A 327 0.44 6.74 -13.30
N VAL A 328 -0.50 6.84 -14.21
CA VAL A 328 -1.65 7.74 -14.10
C VAL A 328 -2.92 6.91 -14.01
N CYS A 329 -3.75 7.17 -12.99
CA CYS A 329 -4.96 6.41 -12.72
C CYS A 329 -6.16 7.33 -12.54
N ASP A 330 -7.27 7.08 -13.23
CA ASP A 330 -8.48 7.90 -13.19
C ASP A 330 -9.48 7.34 -12.15
N HIS A 331 -9.92 8.19 -11.20
CA HIS A 331 -10.85 7.78 -10.14
C HIS A 331 -12.17 7.22 -10.66
N GLN A 332 -12.74 7.82 -11.70
CA GLN A 332 -14.04 7.39 -12.22
C GLN A 332 -13.95 6.11 -13.05
N GLU A 333 -12.85 5.92 -13.78
CA GLU A 333 -12.63 4.66 -14.51
C GLU A 333 -12.43 3.49 -13.55
N CYS A 334 -11.67 3.68 -12.47
CA CYS A 334 -11.54 2.68 -11.39
C CYS A 334 -12.89 2.37 -10.76
N TYR A 335 -13.69 3.39 -10.47
CA TYR A 335 -15.02 3.21 -9.89
C TYR A 335 -15.96 2.42 -10.80
N LYS A 336 -15.95 2.69 -12.10
CA LYS A 336 -16.74 1.93 -13.08
C LYS A 336 -16.34 0.46 -13.13
N GLU A 337 -15.04 0.17 -13.01
CA GLU A 337 -14.53 -1.20 -13.12
C GLU A 337 -14.78 -2.02 -11.86
N VAL A 338 -14.46 -1.49 -10.68
CA VAL A 338 -14.41 -2.26 -9.43
C VAL A 338 -15.16 -1.63 -8.26
N GLY A 339 -15.94 -0.55 -8.49
CA GLY A 339 -16.70 0.13 -7.45
C GLY A 339 -15.84 0.85 -6.39
N SER A 340 -14.57 1.11 -6.67
CA SER A 340 -13.62 1.75 -5.77
C SER A 340 -12.87 2.89 -6.45
N GLN A 341 -12.46 3.90 -5.69
CA GLN A 341 -11.66 5.02 -6.19
C GLN A 341 -10.20 4.61 -6.48
N ALA A 342 -9.46 5.50 -7.18
CA ALA A 342 -8.10 5.23 -7.62
C ALA A 342 -7.13 4.88 -6.47
N ILE A 343 -7.20 5.50 -5.29
CA ILE A 343 -6.29 5.19 -4.17
C ILE A 343 -6.45 3.74 -3.70
N SER A 344 -7.68 3.23 -3.59
CA SER A 344 -7.91 1.81 -3.30
C SER A 344 -7.48 0.91 -4.48
N TYR A 345 -7.65 1.40 -5.72
CA TYR A 345 -7.31 0.67 -6.93
C TYR A 345 -5.80 0.51 -7.10
N THR A 346 -5.04 1.59 -6.94
CA THR A 346 -3.58 1.59 -7.05
C THR A 346 -2.92 0.71 -5.99
N THR A 347 -3.54 0.54 -4.81
CA THR A 347 -3.08 -0.39 -3.77
C THR A 347 -3.54 -1.83 -4.01
N GLY A 348 -4.80 -2.03 -4.39
CA GLY A 348 -5.38 -3.39 -4.47
C GLY A 348 -4.94 -4.18 -5.70
N VAL A 349 -4.69 -3.53 -6.83
CA VAL A 349 -4.18 -4.20 -8.05
C VAL A 349 -2.81 -4.82 -7.81
N PRO A 350 -1.81 -4.12 -7.26
CA PRO A 350 -0.51 -4.71 -6.96
C PRO A 350 -0.56 -5.82 -5.92
N ALA A 351 -1.45 -5.74 -4.93
CA ALA A 351 -1.64 -6.82 -3.96
C ALA A 351 -2.06 -8.13 -4.64
N MET A 352 -3.01 -8.06 -5.57
CA MET A 352 -3.37 -9.23 -6.40
C MET A 352 -2.21 -9.69 -7.28
N ILE A 353 -1.47 -8.76 -7.90
CA ILE A 353 -0.32 -9.12 -8.75
C ILE A 353 0.77 -9.80 -7.92
N GLY A 354 1.13 -9.29 -6.73
CA GLY A 354 2.11 -9.92 -5.85
C GLY A 354 1.72 -11.35 -5.46
N ALA A 355 0.45 -11.54 -5.08
CA ALA A 355 -0.09 -12.87 -4.81
C ALA A 355 -0.02 -13.79 -6.05
N MET A 356 -0.36 -13.27 -7.23
CA MET A 356 -0.25 -13.99 -8.50
C MET A 356 1.21 -14.39 -8.79
N MET A 357 2.19 -13.51 -8.52
CA MET A 357 3.62 -13.82 -8.75
C MET A 357 4.08 -14.98 -7.88
N ILE A 358 3.64 -15.05 -6.61
CA ILE A 358 3.95 -16.16 -5.72
C ILE A 358 3.24 -17.44 -6.17
N LEU A 359 1.93 -17.40 -6.42
CA LEU A 359 1.13 -18.55 -6.82
C LEU A 359 1.58 -19.18 -8.15
N THR A 360 2.08 -18.36 -9.07
CA THR A 360 2.61 -18.83 -10.36
C THR A 360 4.08 -19.25 -10.29
N GLY A 361 4.73 -19.17 -9.12
CA GLY A 361 6.12 -19.53 -8.91
C GLY A 361 7.15 -18.52 -9.40
N LYS A 362 6.73 -17.38 -9.99
CA LYS A 362 7.65 -16.35 -10.50
C LYS A 362 8.44 -15.67 -9.38
N TRP A 363 7.77 -15.46 -8.22
CA TRP A 363 8.36 -14.83 -7.04
C TRP A 363 8.34 -15.76 -5.80
N LYS A 364 8.38 -17.08 -6.02
CA LYS A 364 8.43 -18.05 -4.93
C LYS A 364 9.84 -18.13 -4.36
N LYS A 365 10.05 -17.54 -3.19
CA LYS A 365 11.34 -17.49 -2.50
C LYS A 365 11.08 -17.57 -0.99
N PRO A 366 11.41 -18.68 -0.30
CA PRO A 366 11.20 -18.78 1.14
C PRO A 366 11.88 -17.64 1.91
N GLY A 367 11.20 -17.14 2.93
CA GLY A 367 11.65 -16.01 3.74
C GLY A 367 10.67 -14.83 3.71
N VAL A 368 11.10 -13.71 4.25
CA VAL A 368 10.36 -12.43 4.24
C VAL A 368 11.12 -11.45 3.36
N HIS A 369 10.47 -10.94 2.36
CA HIS A 369 11.08 -10.13 1.29
C HIS A 369 10.28 -8.90 0.98
N ASN A 370 10.96 -7.79 0.71
CA ASN A 370 10.37 -6.62 0.10
C ASN A 370 10.32 -6.81 -1.43
N ILE A 371 9.42 -6.08 -2.07
CA ILE A 371 9.05 -6.31 -3.46
C ILE A 371 10.21 -6.09 -4.44
N GLU A 372 11.11 -5.15 -4.15
CA GLU A 372 12.29 -4.82 -4.95
C GLU A 372 13.40 -5.90 -4.92
N GLU A 373 13.28 -6.92 -4.06
CA GLU A 373 14.21 -8.05 -4.02
C GLU A 373 13.96 -9.08 -5.15
N PHE A 374 12.91 -8.89 -5.93
CA PHE A 374 12.50 -9.82 -7.00
C PHE A 374 12.77 -9.26 -8.39
N ASP A 375 12.66 -10.12 -9.42
CA ASP A 375 12.72 -9.69 -10.81
C ASP A 375 11.51 -8.81 -11.13
N PRO A 376 11.70 -7.53 -11.51
CA PRO A 376 10.60 -6.59 -11.73
C PRO A 376 9.81 -6.86 -13.02
N ASP A 377 10.41 -7.44 -14.05
CA ASP A 377 9.83 -7.49 -15.39
C ASP A 377 8.44 -8.16 -15.43
N PRO A 378 8.22 -9.33 -14.83
CA PRO A 378 6.90 -9.96 -14.89
C PRO A 378 5.83 -9.19 -14.12
N PHE A 379 6.22 -8.38 -13.14
CA PHE A 379 5.30 -7.52 -12.42
C PHE A 379 4.97 -6.26 -13.24
N MET A 380 5.96 -5.65 -13.89
CA MET A 380 5.77 -4.52 -14.81
C MET A 380 4.84 -4.87 -15.98
N ASP A 381 5.00 -6.07 -16.56
CA ASP A 381 4.06 -6.59 -17.57
C ASP A 381 2.64 -6.76 -17.01
N ALA A 382 2.53 -7.26 -15.78
CA ALA A 382 1.26 -7.47 -15.13
C ALA A 382 0.53 -6.16 -14.79
N LEU A 383 1.26 -5.09 -14.43
CA LEU A 383 0.66 -3.77 -14.23
C LEU A 383 -0.10 -3.29 -15.46
N ASN A 384 0.51 -3.38 -16.65
CA ASN A 384 -0.13 -3.05 -17.92
C ASN A 384 -1.40 -3.90 -18.17
N LYS A 385 -1.32 -5.19 -17.87
CA LYS A 385 -2.43 -6.12 -18.09
C LYS A 385 -3.61 -5.87 -17.14
N TRP A 386 -3.34 -5.51 -15.90
CA TRP A 386 -4.34 -5.49 -14.83
C TRP A 386 -4.86 -4.10 -14.47
N GLY A 387 -4.52 -3.06 -15.28
CA GLY A 387 -5.15 -1.76 -15.21
C GLY A 387 -4.33 -0.64 -14.57
N LEU A 388 -3.03 -0.86 -14.38
CA LEU A 388 -2.08 0.17 -13.95
C LEU A 388 -0.95 0.35 -14.99
N PRO A 389 -1.28 0.80 -16.22
CA PRO A 389 -0.25 1.05 -17.21
C PRO A 389 0.71 2.14 -16.74
N TRP A 390 1.98 1.97 -17.05
CA TRP A 390 3.04 2.90 -16.67
C TRP A 390 3.63 3.60 -17.88
N THR A 391 4.23 4.75 -17.63
CA THR A 391 4.84 5.64 -18.62
C THR A 391 6.27 5.96 -18.24
N GLU A 392 7.14 6.10 -19.22
CA GLU A 392 8.57 6.45 -19.06
C GLU A 392 8.86 7.84 -19.59
N ASN A 393 9.74 8.57 -18.90
CA ASN A 393 10.30 9.83 -19.35
C ASN A 393 11.81 9.85 -19.06
N PHE A 394 12.63 10.04 -20.09
CA PHE A 394 14.09 10.01 -20.01
C PHE A 394 14.73 11.40 -19.85
N ASP A 395 13.93 12.45 -19.83
CA ASP A 395 14.35 13.84 -19.58
C ASP A 395 13.37 14.54 -18.62
N PRO A 396 13.20 14.00 -17.39
CA PRO A 396 12.25 14.58 -16.44
C PRO A 396 12.74 15.89 -15.86
N VAL A 397 11.80 16.74 -15.46
CA VAL A 397 12.08 17.84 -14.52
C VAL A 397 12.44 17.22 -13.18
N LEU A 398 13.57 17.61 -12.62
CA LEU A 398 14.04 17.10 -11.33
C LEU A 398 13.40 17.87 -10.17
N VAL A 399 13.33 17.22 -9.04
CA VAL A 399 12.89 17.85 -7.78
C VAL A 399 14.08 18.51 -7.11
N ASP A 400 13.98 19.82 -6.83
CA ASP A 400 15.03 20.64 -6.19
C ASP A 400 15.37 20.19 -4.76
#